data_b6788c7af73797f1adeaf21cef8673a8
#
_entry.id   b6788c7af73797f1adeaf21cef8673a8
#
_cell.length_a   1.000
_cell.length_b   1.000
_cell.length_c   1.000
_cell.angle_alpha   90.00
_cell.angle_beta   90.00
_cell.angle_gamma   90.00
#
_symmetry.space_group_name_H-M   'P 1'
#
loop_
_entity.id
_entity.type
_entity.pdbx_description
1 polymer ?
#
loop_
_entity_poly.entity_id
_entity_poly.type
_entity_poly.pdbx_seq_one_letter_code
_entity_poly.pdbx_strand_id
1 'polypeptide(L)'
;EAHADEISWFVNYITDDGYIYVIRNGGSDHQIAPSMRVNIQTKKGIVKGVFGWPAIHVRDPKTEQNPSLKNIFIDVGCSSKKEVEAMGIHVGCVVTFEDELMELNKKYFTGRALDNRMGGFMIAEVVKRLSENKKKLDFGLYIVNSVQEEIGLRGAQMIAERISPDVAIVTDVTHDTNSPMYDKKKSGDIKAGFGPALTFGPAV
;
A
#
# COMPACT_ATOMS: atom_id res chain seq x y z
N GLU A 1 12.07 1.33 -13.62
CA GLU A 1 10.67 0.99 -13.36
C GLU A 1 10.40 1.04 -11.86
N ALA A 2 9.20 1.48 -11.48
CA ALA A 2 8.63 1.44 -10.14
C ALA A 2 7.12 1.33 -10.26
N HIS A 3 6.38 1.08 -9.15
CA HIS A 3 4.93 1.04 -9.22
C HIS A 3 4.25 2.20 -8.49
N ALA A 4 3.06 2.58 -8.96
CA ALA A 4 2.29 3.71 -8.47
C ALA A 4 1.12 3.31 -7.57
N ASP A 5 0.70 2.06 -7.62
CA ASP A 5 -0.38 1.55 -6.78
C ASP A 5 0.09 1.27 -5.34
N GLU A 6 -0.85 1.04 -4.48
CA GLU A 6 -0.63 0.78 -3.06
C GLU A 6 -1.61 -0.27 -2.56
N ILE A 7 -1.24 -0.96 -1.48
CA ILE A 7 -2.15 -1.84 -0.74
C ILE A 7 -3.37 -1.05 -0.24
N SER A 8 -4.53 -1.68 -0.28
CA SER A 8 -5.80 -1.06 0.13
C SER A 8 -6.86 -2.13 0.43
N TRP A 9 -8.08 -1.70 0.68
CA TRP A 9 -9.26 -2.57 0.69
C TRP A 9 -10.30 -2.05 -0.29
N PHE A 10 -11.21 -2.92 -0.66
CA PHE A 10 -12.44 -2.53 -1.36
C PHE A 10 -13.64 -2.77 -0.45
N VAL A 11 -14.60 -1.84 -0.47
CA VAL A 11 -15.92 -2.08 0.10
C VAL A 11 -16.52 -3.29 -0.59
N ASN A 12 -16.90 -4.32 0.18
CA ASN A 12 -17.46 -5.56 -0.33
C ASN A 12 -18.94 -5.73 0.04
N TYR A 13 -19.33 -5.29 1.22
CA TYR A 13 -20.70 -5.42 1.70
C TYR A 13 -21.04 -4.31 2.67
N ILE A 14 -22.27 -3.81 2.61
CA ILE A 14 -22.84 -2.81 3.53
C ILE A 14 -24.02 -3.46 4.23
N THR A 15 -23.99 -3.52 5.57
CA THR A 15 -25.07 -4.08 6.37
C THR A 15 -26.27 -3.15 6.44
N ASP A 16 -27.44 -3.67 6.79
CA ASP A 16 -28.64 -2.87 6.97
C ASP A 16 -28.50 -1.85 8.11
N ASP A 17 -27.65 -2.15 9.11
CA ASP A 17 -27.31 -1.26 10.23
C ASP A 17 -26.19 -0.25 9.91
N GLY A 18 -25.69 -0.19 8.67
CA GLY A 18 -24.73 0.82 8.22
C GLY A 18 -23.25 0.47 8.42
N TYR A 19 -22.91 -0.74 8.82
CA TYR A 19 -21.51 -1.19 8.87
C TYR A 19 -21.01 -1.69 7.51
N ILE A 20 -19.69 -1.55 7.27
CA ILE A 20 -19.09 -1.86 5.98
C ILE A 20 -18.06 -2.98 6.16
N TYR A 21 -18.22 -4.06 5.42
CA TYR A 21 -17.21 -5.12 5.28
C TYR A 21 -16.38 -4.93 4.03
N VAL A 22 -15.12 -5.34 4.12
CA VAL A 22 -14.12 -5.11 3.06
C VAL A 22 -13.44 -6.39 2.62
N ILE A 23 -12.86 -6.35 1.43
CA ILE A 23 -11.90 -7.35 0.94
C ILE A 23 -10.55 -6.68 0.72
N ARG A 24 -9.48 -7.46 0.76
CA ARG A 24 -8.11 -6.98 0.54
C ARG A 24 -7.86 -6.65 -0.93
N ASN A 25 -7.06 -5.62 -1.13
CA ASN A 25 -6.36 -5.33 -2.35
C ASN A 25 -4.86 -5.34 -2.03
N GLY A 26 -4.13 -6.34 -2.56
CA GLY A 26 -2.74 -6.55 -2.19
C GLY A 26 -2.52 -7.05 -0.76
N GLY A 27 -1.40 -6.66 -0.17
CA GLY A 27 -0.94 -7.10 1.14
C GLY A 27 -1.57 -6.42 2.36
N SER A 28 -2.72 -5.73 2.23
CA SER A 28 -3.35 -5.02 3.34
C SER A 28 -3.54 -5.89 4.58
N ASP A 29 -2.99 -5.46 5.71
CA ASP A 29 -2.98 -6.25 6.94
C ASP A 29 -4.21 -5.97 7.81
N HIS A 30 -5.08 -6.97 7.88
CA HIS A 30 -6.30 -6.91 8.70
C HIS A 30 -6.03 -7.04 10.21
N GLN A 31 -4.86 -7.50 10.63
CA GLN A 31 -4.52 -7.65 12.05
C GLN A 31 -4.23 -6.30 12.72
N ILE A 32 -3.65 -5.36 11.96
CA ILE A 32 -3.37 -4.01 12.46
C ILE A 32 -4.51 -3.02 12.17
N ALA A 33 -5.53 -3.43 11.43
CA ALA A 33 -6.64 -2.56 11.03
C ALA A 33 -7.52 -2.06 12.19
N PRO A 34 -7.82 -2.85 13.26
CA PRO A 34 -8.67 -2.39 14.35
C PRO A 34 -8.28 -1.03 14.92
N SER A 35 -9.24 -0.13 15.05
CA SER A 35 -9.09 1.26 15.52
C SER A 35 -8.35 2.22 14.59
N MET A 36 -7.88 1.75 13.43
CA MET A 36 -7.27 2.62 12.42
C MET A 36 -8.33 3.43 11.70
N ARG A 37 -8.05 4.73 11.52
CA ARG A 37 -8.86 5.63 10.70
C ARG A 37 -8.62 5.38 9.22
N VAL A 38 -9.67 5.53 8.43
CA VAL A 38 -9.64 5.26 6.99
C VAL A 38 -10.27 6.36 6.16
N ASN A 39 -9.81 6.44 4.93
CA ASN A 39 -10.37 7.23 3.86
C ASN A 39 -11.08 6.29 2.87
N ILE A 40 -12.36 6.49 2.67
CA ILE A 40 -13.16 5.79 1.65
C ILE A 40 -13.29 6.72 0.45
N GLN A 41 -12.79 6.30 -0.70
CA GLN A 41 -12.82 7.07 -1.93
C GLN A 41 -14.19 6.93 -2.59
N THR A 42 -14.92 8.03 -2.72
CA THR A 42 -16.22 8.06 -3.39
C THR A 42 -16.26 9.11 -4.51
N LYS A 43 -17.26 9.03 -5.38
CA LYS A 43 -17.46 10.07 -6.41
C LYS A 43 -17.84 11.43 -5.81
N LYS A 44 -18.28 11.48 -4.58
CA LYS A 44 -18.64 12.71 -3.84
C LYS A 44 -17.47 13.27 -3.02
N GLY A 45 -16.32 12.62 -3.04
CA GLY A 45 -15.13 12.96 -2.26
C GLY A 45 -14.78 11.86 -1.26
N ILE A 46 -13.88 12.19 -0.34
CA ILE A 46 -13.39 11.27 0.69
C ILE A 46 -14.37 11.24 1.86
N VAL A 47 -14.80 10.04 2.24
CA VAL A 47 -15.55 9.81 3.47
C VAL A 47 -14.61 9.20 4.50
N LYS A 48 -14.63 9.74 5.72
CA LYS A 48 -13.85 9.24 6.85
C LYS A 48 -14.59 8.11 7.54
N GLY A 49 -13.85 7.11 8.02
CA GLY A 49 -14.36 6.01 8.81
C GLY A 49 -13.31 5.47 9.76
N VAL A 50 -13.68 4.48 10.54
CA VAL A 50 -12.79 3.79 11.46
C VAL A 50 -13.02 2.28 11.39
N PHE A 51 -11.95 1.49 11.39
CA PHE A 51 -12.07 0.04 11.53
C PHE A 51 -12.52 -0.33 12.94
N GLY A 52 -13.64 -1.03 13.02
CA GLY A 52 -14.20 -1.56 14.24
C GLY A 52 -13.70 -2.95 14.57
N TRP A 53 -13.61 -3.20 15.88
CA TRP A 53 -13.30 -4.49 16.48
C TRP A 53 -14.05 -4.58 17.82
N PRO A 54 -14.54 -5.76 18.24
CA PRO A 54 -15.20 -5.89 19.53
C PRO A 54 -14.33 -5.35 20.67
N ALA A 55 -14.92 -4.53 21.55
CA ALA A 55 -14.22 -3.97 22.70
C ALA A 55 -13.71 -5.09 23.63
N ILE A 56 -12.59 -4.88 24.30
CA ILE A 56 -11.96 -5.88 25.16
C ILE A 56 -12.91 -6.43 26.24
N HIS A 57 -13.81 -5.58 26.74
CA HIS A 57 -14.77 -5.93 27.80
C HIS A 57 -15.87 -6.91 27.34
N VAL A 58 -16.09 -7.06 26.04
CA VAL A 58 -17.10 -7.97 25.47
C VAL A 58 -16.49 -9.18 24.78
N ARG A 59 -15.15 -9.26 24.76
CA ARG A 59 -14.42 -10.42 24.23
C ARG A 59 -14.26 -11.49 25.30
N ASP A 60 -14.56 -12.74 24.96
CA ASP A 60 -14.30 -13.88 25.83
C ASP A 60 -12.87 -14.42 25.54
N PRO A 61 -11.94 -14.38 26.52
CA PRO A 61 -10.57 -14.86 26.32
C PRO A 61 -10.46 -16.33 25.90
N LYS A 62 -11.50 -17.14 26.16
CA LYS A 62 -11.53 -18.57 25.78
C LYS A 62 -11.89 -18.78 24.31
N THR A 63 -12.61 -17.84 23.71
CA THR A 63 -13.12 -17.91 22.33
C THR A 63 -12.65 -16.76 21.47
N GLU A 64 -11.78 -15.91 22.00
CA GLU A 64 -11.26 -14.74 21.28
C GLU A 64 -10.55 -15.17 20.00
N GLN A 65 -10.98 -14.56 18.90
CA GLN A 65 -10.36 -14.75 17.59
C GLN A 65 -9.50 -13.55 17.26
N ASN A 66 -8.45 -13.76 16.47
CA ASN A 66 -7.68 -12.67 15.91
C ASN A 66 -8.52 -11.87 14.91
N PRO A 67 -8.21 -10.57 14.70
CA PRO A 67 -8.80 -9.80 13.63
C PRO A 67 -8.68 -10.51 12.29
N SER A 68 -9.76 -10.55 11.54
CA SER A 68 -9.84 -11.16 10.22
C SER A 68 -10.86 -10.40 9.36
N LEU A 69 -10.83 -10.59 8.05
CA LEU A 69 -11.81 -9.98 7.15
C LEU A 69 -13.26 -10.37 7.44
N LYS A 70 -13.48 -11.43 8.22
CA LYS A 70 -14.81 -11.88 8.59
C LYS A 70 -15.39 -11.14 9.80
N ASN A 71 -14.54 -10.54 10.62
CA ASN A 71 -14.92 -10.00 11.93
C ASN A 71 -14.47 -8.55 12.17
N ILE A 72 -13.73 -7.93 11.26
CA ILE A 72 -13.53 -6.48 11.23
C ILE A 72 -14.57 -5.82 10.33
N PHE A 73 -14.90 -4.59 10.63
CA PHE A 73 -15.83 -3.78 9.84
C PHE A 73 -15.39 -2.31 9.87
N ILE A 74 -15.93 -1.49 8.99
CA ILE A 74 -15.73 -0.04 9.04
C ILE A 74 -17.02 0.62 9.49
N ASP A 75 -16.90 1.52 10.44
CA ASP A 75 -17.94 2.42 10.92
C ASP A 75 -17.71 3.82 10.34
N VAL A 76 -18.75 4.40 9.75
CA VAL A 76 -18.78 5.76 9.18
C VAL A 76 -19.79 6.65 9.88
N GLY A 77 -20.30 6.21 11.06
CA GLY A 77 -21.29 6.95 11.87
C GLY A 77 -22.70 6.92 11.32
N CYS A 78 -23.05 5.92 10.50
CA CYS A 78 -24.39 5.74 9.96
C CYS A 78 -25.15 4.65 10.71
N SER A 79 -26.50 4.76 10.74
CA SER A 79 -27.41 3.80 11.37
C SER A 79 -28.17 2.95 10.36
N SER A 80 -27.90 3.13 9.07
CA SER A 80 -28.55 2.37 8.00
C SER A 80 -27.71 2.33 6.72
N LYS A 81 -27.89 1.29 5.94
CA LYS A 81 -27.35 1.16 4.59
C LYS A 81 -27.67 2.37 3.72
N LYS A 82 -28.90 2.88 3.78
CA LYS A 82 -29.33 4.05 3.01
C LYS A 82 -28.52 5.30 3.32
N GLU A 83 -28.19 5.51 4.59
CA GLU A 83 -27.32 6.64 4.99
C GLU A 83 -25.90 6.49 4.43
N VAL A 84 -25.32 5.29 4.51
CA VAL A 84 -24.00 4.98 3.93
C VAL A 84 -24.01 5.23 2.43
N GLU A 85 -24.98 4.74 1.71
CA GLU A 85 -25.13 4.95 0.26
C GLU A 85 -25.35 6.43 -0.10
N ALA A 86 -26.05 7.18 0.76
CA ALA A 86 -26.25 8.62 0.58
C ALA A 86 -24.93 9.42 0.67
N MET A 87 -23.93 8.92 1.40
CA MET A 87 -22.56 9.50 1.41
C MET A 87 -21.79 9.22 0.12
N GLY A 88 -22.31 8.37 -0.76
CA GLY A 88 -21.67 7.97 -2.02
C GLY A 88 -20.84 6.69 -1.91
N ILE A 89 -20.91 6.01 -0.77
CA ILE A 89 -20.21 4.72 -0.57
C ILE A 89 -21.01 3.61 -1.25
N HIS A 90 -20.32 2.78 -2.00
CA HIS A 90 -20.88 1.60 -2.66
C HIS A 90 -19.84 0.47 -2.71
N VAL A 91 -20.27 -0.74 -3.01
CA VAL A 91 -19.38 -1.87 -3.26
C VAL A 91 -18.37 -1.51 -4.35
N GLY A 92 -17.09 -1.74 -4.07
CA GLY A 92 -15.97 -1.38 -4.96
C GLY A 92 -15.32 -0.03 -4.65
N CYS A 93 -15.84 0.78 -3.70
CA CYS A 93 -15.09 1.95 -3.23
C CYS A 93 -13.77 1.51 -2.59
N VAL A 94 -12.70 2.21 -2.94
CA VAL A 94 -11.35 1.99 -2.37
C VAL A 94 -11.28 2.58 -0.98
N VAL A 95 -10.64 1.83 -0.08
CA VAL A 95 -10.40 2.22 1.31
C VAL A 95 -8.92 2.16 1.60
N THR A 96 -8.36 3.22 2.14
CA THR A 96 -6.96 3.31 2.58
C THR A 96 -6.89 3.80 4.02
N PHE A 97 -5.80 3.53 4.72
CA PHE A 97 -5.55 4.18 6.00
C PHE A 97 -5.45 5.70 5.84
N GLU A 98 -5.83 6.43 6.88
CA GLU A 98 -5.67 7.88 6.96
C GLU A 98 -4.30 8.21 7.57
N ASP A 99 -3.25 7.97 6.79
CA ASP A 99 -1.88 8.28 7.19
C ASP A 99 -1.31 9.40 6.34
N GLU A 100 -0.64 10.34 6.98
CA GLU A 100 0.10 11.42 6.36
C GLU A 100 1.60 11.14 6.44
N LEU A 101 2.37 11.78 5.56
CA LEU A 101 3.82 11.73 5.63
C LEU A 101 4.30 12.48 6.87
N MET A 102 5.00 11.79 7.76
CA MET A 102 5.53 12.34 9.00
C MET A 102 7.03 12.08 9.11
N GLU A 103 7.76 13.09 9.56
CA GLU A 103 9.18 12.95 9.87
C GLU A 103 9.38 12.36 11.28
N LEU A 104 10.24 11.34 11.39
CA LEU A 104 10.63 10.73 12.65
C LEU A 104 12.08 11.07 12.99
N ASN A 105 12.27 11.73 14.14
CA ASN A 105 13.58 12.07 14.72
C ASN A 105 14.54 12.74 13.72
N LYS A 106 14.05 13.57 12.82
CA LYS A 106 14.82 14.27 11.77
C LYS A 106 15.69 13.36 10.90
N LYS A 107 15.36 12.09 10.80
CA LYS A 107 16.15 11.07 10.09
C LYS A 107 15.33 10.19 9.16
N TYR A 108 14.08 9.94 9.52
CA TYR A 108 13.22 8.99 8.82
C TYR A 108 11.89 9.62 8.49
N PHE A 109 11.27 9.13 7.47
CA PHE A 109 9.88 9.44 7.16
C PHE A 109 9.03 8.18 7.36
N THR A 110 7.81 8.37 7.83
CA THR A 110 6.78 7.35 7.85
C THR A 110 5.54 7.86 7.17
N GLY A 111 4.81 6.99 6.53
CA GLY A 111 3.58 7.34 5.84
C GLY A 111 3.08 6.18 4.98
N ARG A 112 1.84 6.31 4.53
CA ARG A 112 1.23 5.36 3.61
C ARG A 112 1.90 5.42 2.23
N ALA A 113 1.95 4.29 1.55
CA ALA A 113 2.37 4.17 0.17
C ALA A 113 3.82 4.64 -0.13
N LEU A 114 4.71 4.58 0.85
CA LEU A 114 6.15 4.68 0.60
C LEU A 114 6.61 3.51 -0.29
N ASP A 115 5.96 2.39 -0.18
CA ASP A 115 5.88 1.30 -1.13
C ASP A 115 4.79 1.61 -2.18
N ASN A 116 5.10 1.97 -3.45
CA ASN A 116 6.47 2.21 -3.91
C ASN A 116 6.60 3.63 -4.51
N ARG A 117 6.04 4.64 -3.84
CA ARG A 117 6.22 6.05 -4.24
C ARG A 117 7.67 6.50 -4.13
N MET A 118 8.47 5.83 -3.30
CA MET A 118 9.90 6.09 -3.24
C MET A 118 10.62 5.71 -4.53
N GLY A 119 10.32 4.54 -5.08
CA GLY A 119 10.80 4.15 -6.41
C GLY A 119 10.32 5.10 -7.49
N GLY A 120 9.03 5.49 -7.46
CA GLY A 120 8.48 6.50 -8.36
C GLY A 120 9.24 7.83 -8.30
N PHE A 121 9.58 8.30 -7.11
CA PHE A 121 10.42 9.49 -6.92
C PHE A 121 11.82 9.28 -7.51
N MET A 122 12.44 8.13 -7.26
CA MET A 122 13.80 7.83 -7.75
C MET A 122 13.88 7.84 -9.28
N ILE A 123 12.93 7.21 -9.97
CA ILE A 123 12.94 7.20 -11.44
C ILE A 123 12.66 8.59 -12.03
N ALA A 124 11.83 9.40 -11.38
CA ALA A 124 11.61 10.80 -11.78
C ALA A 124 12.87 11.64 -11.60
N GLU A 125 13.58 11.47 -10.50
CA GLU A 125 14.85 12.18 -10.21
C GLU A 125 15.96 11.81 -11.22
N VAL A 126 16.00 10.56 -11.69
CA VAL A 126 16.92 10.13 -12.76
C VAL A 126 16.68 10.97 -14.02
N VAL A 127 15.44 11.12 -14.47
CA VAL A 127 15.11 11.92 -15.66
C VAL A 127 15.53 13.37 -15.47
N LYS A 128 15.19 13.93 -14.32
CA LYS A 128 15.53 15.31 -13.98
C LYS A 128 17.05 15.53 -14.08
N ARG A 129 17.86 14.67 -13.44
CA ARG A 129 19.33 14.78 -13.46
C ARG A 129 19.92 14.61 -14.85
N LEU A 130 19.39 13.70 -15.66
CA LEU A 130 19.83 13.53 -17.05
C LEU A 130 19.55 14.78 -17.87
N SER A 131 18.37 15.38 -17.70
CA SER A 131 17.97 16.61 -18.39
C SER A 131 18.82 17.81 -17.96
N GLU A 132 18.98 18.04 -16.65
CA GLU A 132 19.77 19.15 -16.10
C GLU A 132 21.25 19.06 -16.53
N ASN A 133 21.80 17.87 -16.55
CA ASN A 133 23.20 17.65 -16.99
C ASN A 133 23.34 17.55 -18.53
N LYS A 134 22.26 17.72 -19.28
CA LYS A 134 22.24 17.61 -20.76
C LYS A 134 22.91 16.31 -21.25
N LYS A 135 22.77 15.23 -20.50
CA LYS A 135 23.33 13.91 -20.84
C LYS A 135 22.61 13.36 -22.08
N LYS A 136 23.39 13.05 -23.10
CA LYS A 136 22.93 12.24 -24.23
C LYS A 136 23.18 10.76 -23.88
N LEU A 137 22.21 9.93 -24.18
CA LEU A 137 22.29 8.47 -24.02
C LEU A 137 22.40 7.86 -25.42
N ASP A 138 23.23 6.83 -25.55
CA ASP A 138 23.39 6.06 -26.81
C ASP A 138 22.34 4.93 -26.94
N PHE A 139 21.34 4.94 -26.05
CA PHE A 139 20.24 3.97 -25.98
C PHE A 139 18.91 4.66 -25.63
N GLY A 140 17.80 4.00 -25.91
CA GLY A 140 16.49 4.45 -25.49
C GLY A 140 16.26 4.20 -23.99
N LEU A 141 15.89 5.23 -23.25
CA LEU A 141 15.55 5.11 -21.84
C LEU A 141 14.03 5.27 -21.65
N TYR A 142 13.39 4.26 -21.13
CA TYR A 142 11.98 4.27 -20.76
C TYR A 142 11.86 4.42 -19.24
N ILE A 143 11.11 5.42 -18.81
CA ILE A 143 10.76 5.62 -17.40
C ILE A 143 9.34 5.11 -17.22
N VAL A 144 9.20 4.09 -16.39
CA VAL A 144 7.95 3.36 -16.22
C VAL A 144 7.50 3.45 -14.77
N ASN A 145 6.31 3.99 -14.55
CA ASN A 145 5.62 3.93 -13.26
C ASN A 145 4.37 3.06 -13.45
N SER A 146 4.52 1.76 -13.21
CA SER A 146 3.48 0.77 -13.49
C SER A 146 2.37 0.78 -12.45
N VAL A 147 1.32 0.02 -12.68
CA VAL A 147 0.19 -0.17 -11.76
C VAL A 147 -0.07 -1.66 -11.59
N GLN A 148 -0.83 -2.02 -10.55
CA GLN A 148 -1.18 -3.41 -10.23
C GLN A 148 0.04 -4.30 -9.91
N GLU A 149 1.07 -3.70 -9.32
CA GLU A 149 2.19 -4.46 -8.75
C GLU A 149 1.69 -5.30 -7.58
N GLU A 150 0.99 -4.68 -6.65
CA GLU A 150 0.47 -5.23 -5.39
C GLU A 150 -0.46 -6.45 -5.55
N ILE A 151 -0.98 -6.66 -6.75
CA ILE A 151 -1.86 -7.77 -7.09
C ILE A 151 -1.27 -8.70 -8.15
N GLY A 152 0.06 -8.68 -8.32
CA GLY A 152 0.81 -9.64 -9.11
C GLY A 152 1.53 -9.09 -10.32
N LEU A 153 2.21 -7.95 -10.20
CA LEU A 153 3.17 -7.38 -11.18
C LEU A 153 2.57 -7.11 -12.58
N ARG A 154 1.25 -6.96 -12.69
CA ARG A 154 0.54 -7.01 -13.97
C ARG A 154 0.90 -5.86 -14.90
N GLY A 155 1.06 -4.65 -14.37
CA GLY A 155 1.44 -3.48 -15.17
C GLY A 155 2.84 -3.61 -15.73
N ALA A 156 3.81 -4.04 -14.91
CA ALA A 156 5.18 -4.27 -15.33
C ALA A 156 5.27 -5.33 -16.44
N GLN A 157 4.54 -6.44 -16.29
CA GLN A 157 4.46 -7.50 -17.31
C GLN A 157 3.95 -6.94 -18.65
N MET A 158 2.81 -6.26 -18.65
CA MET A 158 2.23 -5.68 -19.87
C MET A 158 3.17 -4.69 -20.56
N ILE A 159 3.88 -3.88 -19.79
CA ILE A 159 4.79 -2.89 -20.33
C ILE A 159 6.05 -3.56 -20.87
N ALA A 160 6.59 -4.56 -20.17
CA ALA A 160 7.74 -5.34 -20.63
C ALA A 160 7.43 -6.05 -21.97
N GLU A 161 6.28 -6.66 -22.11
CA GLU A 161 5.83 -7.30 -23.37
C GLU A 161 5.73 -6.29 -24.52
N ARG A 162 5.27 -5.07 -24.24
CA ARG A 162 5.11 -4.02 -25.25
C ARG A 162 6.44 -3.36 -25.66
N ILE A 163 7.33 -3.09 -24.71
CA ILE A 163 8.60 -2.41 -24.95
C ILE A 163 9.68 -3.39 -25.37
N SER A 164 9.67 -4.60 -24.84
CA SER A 164 10.71 -5.63 -25.01
C SER A 164 12.11 -5.07 -24.73
N PRO A 165 12.38 -4.61 -23.49
CA PRO A 165 13.63 -3.94 -23.17
C PRO A 165 14.81 -4.92 -23.18
N ASP A 166 16.00 -4.46 -23.60
CA ASP A 166 17.23 -5.25 -23.49
C ASP A 166 17.70 -5.37 -22.03
N VAL A 167 17.41 -4.35 -21.22
CA VAL A 167 17.75 -4.30 -19.78
C VAL A 167 16.61 -3.64 -19.03
N ALA A 168 16.22 -4.20 -17.90
CA ALA A 168 15.28 -3.60 -16.97
C ALA A 168 15.99 -3.34 -15.62
N ILE A 169 15.77 -2.15 -15.06
CA ILE A 169 16.15 -1.79 -13.70
C ILE A 169 14.87 -1.52 -12.95
N VAL A 170 14.57 -2.36 -11.96
CA VAL A 170 13.39 -2.25 -11.11
C VAL A 170 13.82 -1.70 -9.76
N THR A 171 13.12 -0.68 -9.29
CA THR A 171 13.35 -0.08 -7.98
C THR A 171 12.15 -0.34 -7.10
N ASP A 172 12.43 -0.84 -5.92
CA ASP A 172 11.41 -1.08 -4.91
C ASP A 172 11.96 -0.86 -3.50
N VAL A 173 11.09 -0.83 -2.51
CA VAL A 173 11.49 -0.74 -1.11
C VAL A 173 11.83 -2.12 -0.55
N THR A 174 12.61 -2.15 0.52
CA THR A 174 12.92 -3.39 1.25
C THR A 174 12.97 -3.12 2.74
N HIS A 175 12.99 -4.18 3.53
CA HIS A 175 12.99 -4.11 4.98
C HIS A 175 14.37 -3.81 5.56
N ASP A 176 14.43 -2.95 6.58
CA ASP A 176 15.59 -2.84 7.47
C ASP A 176 15.62 -4.07 8.40
N THR A 177 16.61 -4.93 8.22
CA THR A 177 16.76 -6.16 8.99
C THR A 177 17.31 -5.97 10.40
N ASN A 178 17.55 -4.72 10.83
CA ASN A 178 17.78 -4.38 12.24
C ASN A 178 16.47 -4.16 13.00
N SER A 179 15.32 -4.12 12.29
CA SER A 179 14.03 -4.12 12.95
C SER A 179 13.81 -5.39 13.76
N PRO A 180 13.08 -5.33 14.89
CA PRO A 180 12.77 -6.52 15.69
C PRO A 180 12.14 -7.63 14.85
N MET A 181 12.43 -8.88 15.21
CA MET A 181 11.87 -10.10 14.62
C MET A 181 12.41 -10.50 13.23
N TYR A 182 13.38 -9.77 12.64
CA TYR A 182 14.01 -10.20 11.40
C TYR A 182 15.12 -11.24 11.63
N ASP A 183 15.11 -12.30 10.83
CA ASP A 183 16.19 -13.28 10.75
C ASP A 183 17.16 -12.90 9.63
N LYS A 184 18.30 -12.34 9.99
CA LYS A 184 19.36 -11.93 9.04
C LYS A 184 19.93 -13.08 8.21
N LYS A 185 19.84 -14.33 8.67
CA LYS A 185 20.27 -15.49 7.88
C LYS A 185 19.39 -15.69 6.65
N LYS A 186 18.13 -15.30 6.74
CA LYS A 186 17.16 -15.40 5.62
C LYS A 186 17.13 -14.13 4.77
N SER A 187 17.17 -12.97 5.41
CA SER A 187 16.86 -11.69 4.79
C SER A 187 18.10 -10.83 4.47
N GLY A 188 19.31 -11.30 4.84
CA GLY A 188 20.53 -10.50 4.70
C GLY A 188 20.69 -9.44 5.79
N ASP A 189 21.78 -8.67 5.73
CA ASP A 189 22.04 -7.56 6.67
C ASP A 189 21.82 -6.23 5.95
N ILE A 190 20.60 -5.79 5.92
CA ILE A 190 20.14 -4.56 5.25
C ILE A 190 19.84 -3.51 6.31
N LYS A 191 20.39 -2.30 6.14
CA LYS A 191 20.22 -1.18 7.08
C LYS A 191 19.77 0.08 6.34
N ALA A 192 18.78 0.76 6.89
CA ALA A 192 18.37 2.07 6.41
C ALA A 192 19.55 3.05 6.43
N GLY A 193 19.72 3.81 5.35
CA GLY A 193 20.79 4.80 5.20
C GLY A 193 22.14 4.26 4.70
N PHE A 194 22.28 2.96 4.44
CA PHE A 194 23.52 2.36 3.94
C PHE A 194 23.58 2.20 2.41
N GLY A 195 22.66 2.83 1.70
CA GLY A 195 22.59 2.79 0.25
C GLY A 195 21.59 1.75 -0.28
N PRO A 196 21.55 1.56 -1.60
CA PRO A 196 20.63 0.61 -2.21
C PRO A 196 21.02 -0.84 -1.88
N ALA A 197 20.01 -1.68 -1.67
CA ALA A 197 20.20 -3.11 -1.58
C ALA A 197 20.07 -3.72 -2.99
N LEU A 198 20.96 -4.64 -3.33
CA LEU A 198 20.85 -5.47 -4.53
C LEU A 198 20.34 -6.84 -4.12
N THR A 199 19.23 -7.25 -4.71
CA THR A 199 18.65 -8.56 -4.44
C THR A 199 19.20 -9.59 -5.42
N PHE A 200 19.58 -10.76 -4.90
CA PHE A 200 19.99 -11.90 -5.69
C PHE A 200 19.07 -13.09 -5.37
N GLY A 201 18.38 -13.61 -6.36
CA GLY A 201 17.47 -14.72 -6.15
C GLY A 201 16.76 -15.14 -7.43
N PRO A 202 16.03 -16.27 -7.40
CA PRO A 202 15.36 -16.81 -8.59
C PRO A 202 14.15 -15.97 -9.05
N ALA A 203 13.71 -15.01 -8.25
CA ALA A 203 12.60 -14.12 -8.57
C ALA A 203 13.05 -12.72 -9.03
N VAL A 204 14.35 -12.57 -9.36
CA VAL A 204 14.94 -11.30 -9.80
C VAL A 204 15.58 -11.50 -11.17
#